data_1a1e5d045bad6c39b8e3a1573dacc89e
#
_entry.id   1a1e5d045bad6c39b8e3a1573dacc89e
#
_cell.length_a   1.000
_cell.length_b   1.000
_cell.length_c   1.000
_cell.angle_alpha   90.00
_cell.angle_beta   90.00
_cell.angle_gamma   90.00
#
_symmetry.space_group_name_H-M   'P 1'
#
loop_
_entity.id
_entity.type
_entity.pdbx_description
1 polymer ?
#
loop_
_entity_poly.entity_id
_entity_poly.type
_entity_poly.pdbx_seq_one_letter_code
_entity_poly.pdbx_strand_id
1 'polypeptide(L)'
;MNGFERRKQNKIEQIYSSSFELFSKYGFQKVSVNEIAQNANVSPATIYNYFGTKEQLYADMLINWMDKQLEQYEKILNSACSFPEKTKEIMLLEAKNLQILSDKFQKSPFSEVSGLMQRLESYNEQKVMQFFMKFVTIGKQEGYIHRDQTEDITMLYFTMYKNELGRHWEASNQERITRNMDQLMELFFYGLVGENQK
;
A
#
# COMPACT_ATOMS: atom_id res chain seq x y z
N MET A 1 9.27 -24.40 -8.15
CA MET A 1 7.81 -24.35 -8.45
C MET A 1 7.55 -25.23 -9.67
N ASN A 2 6.69 -26.22 -9.53
CA ASN A 2 6.37 -27.14 -10.64
C ASN A 2 5.38 -26.49 -11.63
N GLY A 3 5.21 -27.09 -12.85
CA GLY A 3 4.37 -26.50 -13.89
C GLY A 3 2.87 -26.40 -13.53
N PHE A 4 2.39 -27.20 -12.59
CA PHE A 4 1.02 -27.14 -12.09
C PHE A 4 0.83 -25.95 -11.16
N GLU A 5 1.72 -25.75 -10.22
CA GLU A 5 1.70 -24.61 -9.29
C GLU A 5 1.80 -23.28 -10.03
N ARG A 6 2.66 -23.20 -11.06
CA ARG A 6 2.78 -21.99 -11.90
C ARG A 6 1.46 -21.69 -12.64
N ARG A 7 0.79 -22.70 -13.20
CA ARG A 7 -0.51 -22.51 -13.86
C ARG A 7 -1.60 -22.09 -12.88
N LYS A 8 -1.61 -22.65 -11.66
CA LYS A 8 -2.52 -22.27 -10.59
C LYS A 8 -2.31 -20.80 -10.20
N GLN A 9 -1.06 -20.41 -9.95
CA GLN A 9 -0.72 -19.04 -9.58
C GLN A 9 -1.12 -18.03 -10.66
N ASN A 10 -0.83 -18.33 -11.93
CA ASN A 10 -1.23 -17.46 -13.04
C ASN A 10 -2.76 -17.26 -13.11
N LYS A 11 -3.55 -18.31 -12.83
CA LYS A 11 -5.02 -18.18 -12.78
C LYS A 11 -5.46 -17.28 -11.61
N ILE A 12 -4.87 -17.43 -10.44
CA ILE A 12 -5.16 -16.59 -9.27
C ILE A 12 -4.85 -15.13 -9.59
N GLU A 13 -3.69 -14.84 -10.20
CA GLU A 13 -3.33 -13.47 -10.61
C GLU A 13 -4.30 -12.89 -11.65
N GLN A 14 -4.76 -13.68 -12.61
CA GLN A 14 -5.78 -13.25 -13.57
C GLN A 14 -7.10 -12.91 -12.87
N ILE A 15 -7.53 -13.73 -11.91
CA ILE A 15 -8.74 -13.48 -11.13
C ILE A 15 -8.58 -12.20 -10.29
N TYR A 16 -7.45 -11.99 -9.62
CA TYR A 16 -7.20 -10.77 -8.85
C TYR A 16 -7.20 -9.51 -9.73
N SER A 17 -6.55 -9.57 -10.89
CA SER A 17 -6.51 -8.45 -11.84
C SER A 17 -7.91 -8.08 -12.34
N SER A 18 -8.69 -9.07 -12.75
CA SER A 18 -10.08 -8.89 -13.20
C SER A 18 -10.99 -8.37 -12.08
N SER A 19 -10.82 -8.91 -10.86
CA SER A 19 -11.58 -8.47 -9.69
C SER A 19 -11.26 -7.01 -9.33
N PHE A 20 -9.98 -6.64 -9.32
CA PHE A 20 -9.55 -5.28 -9.03
C PHE A 20 -10.12 -4.28 -10.03
N GLU A 21 -10.06 -4.59 -11.33
CA GLU A 21 -10.63 -3.76 -12.39
C GLU A 21 -12.14 -3.57 -12.23
N LEU A 22 -12.88 -4.67 -12.07
CA LEU A 22 -14.35 -4.61 -11.98
C LEU A 22 -14.81 -3.94 -10.69
N PHE A 23 -14.26 -4.31 -9.54
CA PHE A 23 -14.65 -3.70 -8.27
C PHE A 23 -14.29 -2.22 -8.19
N SER A 24 -13.14 -1.82 -8.73
CA SER A 24 -12.75 -0.41 -8.77
C SER A 24 -13.66 0.44 -9.67
N LYS A 25 -14.20 -0.14 -10.73
CA LYS A 25 -15.04 0.56 -11.71
C LYS A 25 -16.51 0.61 -11.30
N TYR A 26 -17.04 -0.49 -10.81
CA TYR A 26 -18.48 -0.65 -10.58
C TYR A 26 -18.87 -0.73 -9.11
N GLY A 27 -17.94 -0.98 -8.21
CA GLY A 27 -18.17 -1.21 -6.78
C GLY A 27 -18.46 -2.66 -6.44
N PHE A 28 -18.19 -3.06 -5.19
CA PHE A 28 -18.34 -4.43 -4.70
C PHE A 28 -19.76 -4.98 -4.90
N GLN A 29 -20.81 -4.19 -4.57
CA GLN A 29 -22.19 -4.67 -4.60
C GLN A 29 -22.66 -5.02 -6.01
N LYS A 30 -22.25 -4.26 -7.03
CA LYS A 30 -22.74 -4.41 -8.40
C LYS A 30 -22.04 -5.48 -9.22
N VAL A 31 -20.87 -5.94 -8.78
CA VAL A 31 -20.08 -6.94 -9.50
C VAL A 31 -20.44 -8.35 -9.05
N SER A 32 -20.76 -9.22 -10.00
CA SER A 32 -21.00 -10.64 -9.75
C SER A 32 -19.77 -11.51 -9.97
N VAL A 33 -19.72 -12.68 -9.33
CA VAL A 33 -18.67 -13.67 -9.56
C VAL A 33 -18.65 -14.16 -11.01
N ASN A 34 -19.81 -14.19 -11.69
CA ASN A 34 -19.91 -14.58 -13.09
C ASN A 34 -19.20 -13.58 -14.01
N GLU A 35 -19.35 -12.27 -13.77
CA GLU A 35 -18.65 -11.23 -14.54
C GLU A 35 -17.13 -11.29 -14.32
N ILE A 36 -16.69 -11.53 -13.07
CA ILE A 36 -15.27 -11.73 -12.78
C ILE A 36 -14.73 -12.96 -13.51
N ALA A 37 -15.46 -14.07 -13.48
CA ALA A 37 -15.07 -15.32 -14.12
C ALA A 37 -14.94 -15.14 -15.65
N GLN A 38 -15.89 -14.46 -16.27
CA GLN A 38 -15.87 -14.13 -17.68
C GLN A 38 -14.65 -13.27 -18.04
N ASN A 39 -14.40 -12.21 -17.28
CA ASN A 39 -13.26 -11.31 -17.52
C ASN A 39 -11.90 -12.02 -17.30
N ALA A 40 -11.82 -12.87 -16.27
CA ALA A 40 -10.61 -13.66 -15.97
C ALA A 40 -10.44 -14.91 -16.87
N ASN A 41 -11.36 -15.19 -17.78
CA ASN A 41 -11.39 -16.40 -18.62
C ASN A 41 -11.27 -17.71 -17.81
N VAL A 42 -12.08 -17.79 -16.73
CA VAL A 42 -12.20 -18.98 -15.89
C VAL A 42 -13.68 -19.33 -15.67
N SER A 43 -13.98 -20.53 -15.14
CA SER A 43 -15.35 -20.84 -14.71
C SER A 43 -15.67 -20.21 -13.35
N PRO A 44 -16.93 -19.85 -13.06
CA PRO A 44 -17.34 -19.41 -11.72
C PRO A 44 -17.00 -20.43 -10.64
N ALA A 45 -17.10 -21.71 -10.94
CA ALA A 45 -16.70 -22.79 -10.03
C ALA A 45 -15.21 -22.73 -9.65
N THR A 46 -14.35 -22.28 -10.57
CA THR A 46 -12.93 -22.08 -10.29
C THR A 46 -12.74 -20.99 -9.23
N ILE A 47 -13.48 -19.90 -9.32
CA ILE A 47 -13.41 -18.80 -8.34
C ILE A 47 -13.88 -19.28 -6.97
N TYR A 48 -15.03 -19.96 -6.89
CA TYR A 48 -15.53 -20.51 -5.63
C TYR A 48 -14.59 -21.55 -5.03
N ASN A 49 -13.94 -22.37 -5.85
CA ASN A 49 -12.97 -23.36 -5.38
C ASN A 49 -11.69 -22.72 -4.79
N TYR A 50 -11.27 -21.56 -5.28
CA TYR A 50 -10.07 -20.88 -4.77
C TYR A 50 -10.34 -19.96 -3.59
N PHE A 51 -11.48 -19.29 -3.60
CA PHE A 51 -11.75 -18.18 -2.67
C PHE A 51 -12.97 -18.41 -1.77
N GLY A 52 -13.81 -19.39 -2.07
CA GLY A 52 -15.02 -19.70 -1.29
C GLY A 52 -16.14 -18.70 -1.51
N THR A 53 -15.97 -17.41 -1.22
CA THR A 53 -17.00 -16.38 -1.38
C THR A 53 -16.48 -15.15 -2.12
N LYS A 54 -17.40 -14.27 -2.56
CA LYS A 54 -17.06 -13.00 -3.19
C LYS A 54 -16.35 -12.05 -2.21
N GLU A 55 -16.77 -12.07 -0.95
CA GLU A 55 -16.15 -11.30 0.14
C GLU A 55 -14.70 -11.74 0.38
N GLN A 56 -14.44 -13.04 0.41
CA GLN A 56 -13.09 -13.58 0.54
C GLN A 56 -12.22 -13.23 -0.67
N LEU A 57 -12.75 -13.37 -1.90
CA LEU A 57 -12.05 -12.94 -3.11
C LEU A 57 -11.69 -11.44 -3.04
N TYR A 58 -12.63 -10.59 -2.61
CA TYR A 58 -12.39 -9.15 -2.49
C TYR A 58 -11.28 -8.85 -1.49
N ALA A 59 -11.33 -9.48 -0.31
CA ALA A 59 -10.30 -9.31 0.72
C ALA A 59 -8.93 -9.84 0.26
N ASP A 60 -8.88 -11.02 -0.36
CA ASP A 60 -7.64 -11.62 -0.87
C ASP A 60 -7.03 -10.77 -2.00
N MET A 61 -7.85 -10.23 -2.88
CA MET A 61 -7.43 -9.31 -3.94
C MET A 61 -6.79 -8.03 -3.38
N LEU A 62 -7.41 -7.41 -2.36
CA LEU A 62 -6.85 -6.21 -1.72
C LEU A 62 -5.53 -6.52 -1.01
N ILE A 63 -5.47 -7.62 -0.25
CA ILE A 63 -4.23 -8.04 0.43
C ILE A 63 -3.13 -8.32 -0.59
N ASN A 64 -3.44 -9.02 -1.69
CA ASN A 64 -2.48 -9.27 -2.77
C ASN A 64 -1.98 -7.95 -3.41
N TRP A 65 -2.87 -6.97 -3.59
CA TRP A 65 -2.46 -5.65 -4.07
C TRP A 65 -1.53 -4.95 -3.06
N MET A 66 -1.86 -4.99 -1.76
CA MET A 66 -1.02 -4.43 -0.70
C MET A 66 0.34 -5.13 -0.60
N ASP A 67 0.39 -6.47 -0.75
CA ASP A 67 1.64 -7.24 -0.80
C ASP A 67 2.56 -6.74 -1.94
N LYS A 68 1.99 -6.50 -3.12
CA LYS A 68 2.74 -5.97 -4.26
C LYS A 68 3.28 -4.56 -4.01
N GLN A 69 2.54 -3.72 -3.27
CA GLN A 69 3.05 -2.41 -2.87
C GLN A 69 4.18 -2.55 -1.84
N LEU A 70 3.98 -3.40 -0.84
CA LEU A 70 4.99 -3.64 0.19
C LEU A 70 6.30 -4.20 -0.40
N GLU A 71 6.22 -5.08 -1.39
CA GLU A 71 7.40 -5.54 -2.14
C GLU A 71 8.14 -4.40 -2.85
N GLN A 72 7.43 -3.39 -3.34
CA GLN A 72 8.07 -2.20 -3.94
C GLN A 72 8.77 -1.36 -2.87
N TYR A 73 8.14 -1.15 -1.71
CA TYR A 73 8.77 -0.45 -0.58
C TYR A 73 10.02 -1.20 -0.09
N GLU A 74 9.98 -2.52 0.00
CA GLU A 74 11.14 -3.35 0.34
C GLU A 74 12.28 -3.20 -0.68
N LYS A 75 11.98 -3.14 -1.96
CA LYS A 75 13.00 -2.91 -3.01
C LYS A 75 13.64 -1.54 -2.86
N ILE A 76 12.86 -0.49 -2.61
CA ILE A 76 13.37 0.87 -2.36
C ILE A 76 14.25 0.86 -1.10
N LEU A 77 13.76 0.28 -0.02
CA LEU A 77 14.47 0.23 1.26
C LEU A 77 15.83 -0.51 1.15
N ASN A 78 15.91 -1.54 0.33
CA ASN A 78 17.11 -2.33 0.10
C ASN A 78 18.01 -1.78 -1.04
N SER A 79 17.66 -0.65 -1.67
CA SER A 79 18.46 -0.01 -2.72
C SER A 79 19.73 0.62 -2.16
N ALA A 80 20.64 1.02 -3.05
CA ALA A 80 21.88 1.71 -2.69
C ALA A 80 21.71 3.22 -2.44
N CYS A 81 20.49 3.76 -2.56
CA CYS A 81 20.20 5.17 -2.33
C CYS A 81 20.41 5.56 -0.86
N SER A 82 20.59 6.84 -0.58
CA SER A 82 20.64 7.38 0.78
C SER A 82 19.29 7.21 1.50
N PHE A 83 19.28 7.18 2.81
CA PHE A 83 18.04 7.05 3.59
C PHE A 83 17.00 8.14 3.30
N PRO A 84 17.36 9.45 3.14
CA PRO A 84 16.42 10.47 2.71
C PRO A 84 15.80 10.21 1.34
N GLU A 85 16.59 9.73 0.35
CA GLU A 85 16.07 9.39 -0.98
C GLU A 85 15.11 8.20 -0.91
N LYS A 86 15.44 7.14 -0.17
CA LYS A 86 14.54 6.00 0.10
C LYS A 86 13.24 6.46 0.74
N THR A 87 13.32 7.31 1.75
CA THR A 87 12.15 7.86 2.45
C THR A 87 11.26 8.65 1.50
N LYS A 88 11.85 9.53 0.68
CA LYS A 88 11.14 10.29 -0.34
C LYS A 88 10.39 9.41 -1.33
N GLU A 89 11.06 8.39 -1.89
CA GLU A 89 10.46 7.47 -2.85
C GLU A 89 9.31 6.66 -2.22
N ILE A 90 9.49 6.15 -1.00
CA ILE A 90 8.45 5.43 -0.27
C ILE A 90 7.24 6.34 0.01
N MET A 91 7.45 7.56 0.47
CA MET A 91 6.36 8.51 0.74
C MET A 91 5.58 8.90 -0.51
N LEU A 92 6.26 9.13 -1.63
CA LEU A 92 5.61 9.44 -2.91
C LEU A 92 4.78 8.25 -3.40
N LEU A 93 5.32 7.04 -3.31
CA LEU A 93 4.61 5.82 -3.70
C LEU A 93 3.40 5.56 -2.80
N GLU A 94 3.54 5.76 -1.48
CA GLU A 94 2.44 5.58 -0.53
C GLU A 94 1.32 6.61 -0.76
N ALA A 95 1.64 7.88 -0.98
CA ALA A 95 0.66 8.90 -1.29
C ALA A 95 -0.14 8.56 -2.56
N LYS A 96 0.55 8.08 -3.62
CA LYS A 96 -0.10 7.56 -4.84
C LYS A 96 -1.00 6.36 -4.56
N ASN A 97 -0.57 5.43 -3.72
CA ASN A 97 -1.33 4.24 -3.37
C ASN A 97 -2.60 4.58 -2.57
N LEU A 98 -2.50 5.51 -1.61
CA LEU A 98 -3.66 6.02 -0.87
C LEU A 98 -4.68 6.67 -1.80
N GLN A 99 -4.23 7.45 -2.79
CA GLN A 99 -5.12 8.01 -3.80
C GLN A 99 -5.82 6.92 -4.63
N ILE A 100 -5.06 5.91 -5.10
CA ILE A 100 -5.65 4.79 -5.85
C ILE A 100 -6.75 4.12 -5.04
N LEU A 101 -6.53 3.88 -3.75
CA LEU A 101 -7.53 3.28 -2.87
C LEU A 101 -8.73 4.22 -2.69
N SER A 102 -8.50 5.50 -2.44
CA SER A 102 -9.57 6.49 -2.30
C SER A 102 -10.42 6.57 -3.57
N ASP A 103 -9.81 6.81 -4.73
CA ASP A 103 -10.52 7.05 -5.98
C ASP A 103 -11.25 5.80 -6.49
N LYS A 104 -10.58 4.66 -6.42
CA LYS A 104 -11.10 3.41 -7.02
C LYS A 104 -12.09 2.68 -6.13
N PHE A 105 -11.98 2.82 -4.80
CA PHE A 105 -12.82 2.08 -3.86
C PHE A 105 -13.83 2.93 -3.10
N GLN A 106 -14.08 4.19 -3.51
CA GLN A 106 -15.15 5.02 -2.97
C GLN A 106 -16.54 4.35 -3.03
N LYS A 107 -16.79 3.56 -4.09
CA LYS A 107 -18.06 2.84 -4.31
C LYS A 107 -18.13 1.49 -3.56
N SER A 108 -17.10 1.16 -2.81
CA SER A 108 -17.01 -0.10 -2.06
C SER A 108 -16.37 0.17 -0.70
N PRO A 109 -17.12 0.83 0.22
CA PRO A 109 -16.61 1.06 1.55
C PRO A 109 -16.14 -0.26 2.18
N PHE A 110 -14.94 -0.27 2.72
CA PHE A 110 -14.36 -1.48 3.31
C PHE A 110 -15.22 -2.04 4.45
N SER A 111 -16.00 -1.17 5.11
CA SER A 111 -16.94 -1.55 6.15
C SER A 111 -18.13 -2.40 5.67
N GLU A 112 -18.43 -2.39 4.37
CA GLU A 112 -19.51 -3.19 3.79
C GLU A 112 -19.13 -4.64 3.50
N VAL A 113 -17.82 -4.96 3.58
CA VAL A 113 -17.32 -6.32 3.30
C VAL A 113 -17.02 -7.02 4.62
N SER A 114 -17.83 -8.03 4.94
CA SER A 114 -17.71 -8.78 6.19
C SER A 114 -16.29 -9.35 6.37
N GLY A 115 -15.72 -9.15 7.57
CA GLY A 115 -14.40 -9.67 7.95
C GLY A 115 -13.20 -8.94 7.32
N LEU A 116 -13.41 -8.00 6.40
CA LEU A 116 -12.30 -7.30 5.73
C LEU A 116 -11.48 -6.47 6.71
N MET A 117 -12.12 -5.70 7.59
CA MET A 117 -11.40 -4.84 8.55
C MET A 117 -10.47 -5.65 9.45
N GLN A 118 -10.95 -6.76 10.00
CA GLN A 118 -10.12 -7.65 10.82
C GLN A 118 -8.90 -8.20 10.06
N ARG A 119 -9.07 -8.53 8.78
CA ARG A 119 -7.98 -9.01 7.94
C ARG A 119 -6.95 -7.89 7.63
N LEU A 120 -7.41 -6.67 7.41
CA LEU A 120 -6.54 -5.50 7.22
C LEU A 120 -5.77 -5.15 8.49
N GLU A 121 -6.40 -5.24 9.66
CA GLU A 121 -5.74 -5.09 10.96
C GLU A 121 -4.63 -6.14 11.15
N SER A 122 -4.94 -7.42 10.95
CA SER A 122 -3.95 -8.49 11.02
C SER A 122 -2.80 -8.31 10.03
N TYR A 123 -3.10 -7.85 8.81
CA TYR A 123 -2.09 -7.55 7.80
C TYR A 123 -1.17 -6.40 8.27
N ASN A 124 -1.75 -5.34 8.81
CA ASN A 124 -1.00 -4.20 9.34
C ASN A 124 -0.05 -4.64 10.47
N GLU A 125 -0.55 -5.40 11.44
CA GLU A 125 0.25 -5.88 12.57
C GLU A 125 1.39 -6.80 12.14
N GLN A 126 1.14 -7.70 11.19
CA GLN A 126 2.11 -8.73 10.80
C GLN A 126 3.13 -8.25 9.75
N LYS A 127 2.70 -7.48 8.76
CA LYS A 127 3.55 -7.13 7.61
C LYS A 127 3.97 -5.67 7.58
N VAL A 128 3.03 -4.75 7.71
CA VAL A 128 3.34 -3.31 7.64
C VAL A 128 4.22 -2.89 8.81
N MET A 129 3.92 -3.40 10.01
CA MET A 129 4.73 -3.13 11.19
C MET A 129 6.15 -3.68 11.06
N GLN A 130 6.33 -4.90 10.54
CA GLN A 130 7.66 -5.48 10.31
C GLN A 130 8.49 -4.65 9.33
N PHE A 131 7.86 -4.20 8.24
CA PHE A 131 8.51 -3.29 7.29
C PHE A 131 8.93 -1.98 7.97
N PHE A 132 8.03 -1.37 8.75
CA PHE A 132 8.30 -0.13 9.45
C PHE A 132 9.44 -0.27 10.45
N MET A 133 9.47 -1.36 11.22
CA MET A 133 10.57 -1.65 12.16
C MET A 133 11.92 -1.75 11.46
N LYS A 134 11.98 -2.39 10.30
CA LYS A 134 13.17 -2.45 9.47
C LYS A 134 13.60 -1.06 8.97
N PHE A 135 12.64 -0.26 8.50
CA PHE A 135 12.87 1.11 8.06
C PHE A 135 13.47 1.97 9.19
N VAL A 136 12.86 1.93 10.38
CA VAL A 136 13.35 2.66 11.57
C VAL A 136 14.76 2.20 11.96
N THR A 137 15.01 0.90 11.93
CA THR A 137 16.34 0.34 12.25
C THR A 137 17.42 0.87 11.32
N ILE A 138 17.16 0.90 10.01
CA ILE A 138 18.09 1.45 9.02
C ILE A 138 18.30 2.96 9.27
N GLY A 139 17.24 3.73 9.49
CA GLY A 139 17.33 5.14 9.79
C GLY A 139 18.15 5.46 11.05
N LYS A 140 18.03 4.64 12.10
CA LYS A 140 18.85 4.75 13.32
C LYS A 140 20.31 4.39 13.06
N GLN A 141 20.58 3.36 12.25
CA GLN A 141 21.94 2.95 11.90
C GLN A 141 22.66 3.99 11.04
N GLU A 142 21.96 4.62 10.11
CA GLU A 142 22.50 5.67 9.24
C GLU A 142 22.50 7.07 9.90
N GLY A 143 21.95 7.21 11.13
CA GLY A 143 21.96 8.45 11.92
C GLY A 143 20.90 9.47 11.57
N TYR A 144 19.91 9.12 10.73
CA TYR A 144 18.77 9.99 10.37
C TYR A 144 17.63 9.94 11.37
N ILE A 145 17.54 8.87 12.15
CA ILE A 145 16.59 8.75 13.25
C ILE A 145 17.40 8.66 14.56
N HIS A 146 17.02 9.46 15.54
CA HIS A 146 17.68 9.43 16.85
C HIS A 146 17.56 8.05 17.48
N ARG A 147 18.67 7.54 18.06
CA ARG A 147 18.71 6.20 18.65
C ARG A 147 17.75 6.03 19.82
N ASP A 148 17.55 7.09 20.59
CA ASP A 148 16.67 7.10 21.77
C ASP A 148 15.18 7.34 21.41
N GLN A 149 14.88 7.62 20.13
CA GLN A 149 13.51 7.81 19.70
C GLN A 149 12.75 6.49 19.79
N THR A 150 11.60 6.49 20.49
CA THR A 150 10.77 5.29 20.57
C THR A 150 10.08 5.00 19.24
N GLU A 151 9.78 3.74 19.02
CA GLU A 151 9.13 3.27 17.79
C GLU A 151 7.73 3.87 17.63
N ASP A 152 6.97 3.97 18.71
CA ASP A 152 5.61 4.54 18.73
C ASP A 152 5.60 6.01 18.27
N ILE A 153 6.52 6.83 18.80
CA ILE A 153 6.63 8.24 18.41
C ILE A 153 7.11 8.37 16.97
N THR A 154 8.05 7.51 16.56
CA THR A 154 8.52 7.49 15.17
C THR A 154 7.38 7.10 14.23
N MET A 155 6.59 6.07 14.56
CA MET A 155 5.42 5.65 13.80
C MET A 155 4.37 6.76 13.72
N LEU A 156 4.07 7.44 14.84
CA LEU A 156 3.14 8.56 14.87
C LEU A 156 3.58 9.66 13.91
N TYR A 157 4.84 10.05 13.95
CA TYR A 157 5.41 11.10 13.11
C TYR A 157 5.30 10.77 11.61
N PHE A 158 5.71 9.56 11.21
CA PHE A 158 5.57 9.10 9.83
C PHE A 158 4.11 9.03 9.38
N THR A 159 3.22 8.55 10.26
CA THR A 159 1.79 8.45 9.97
C THR A 159 1.17 9.83 9.74
N MET A 160 1.53 10.83 10.52
CA MET A 160 1.09 12.22 10.32
C MET A 160 1.48 12.75 8.94
N TYR A 161 2.76 12.61 8.56
CA TYR A 161 3.25 13.04 7.24
C TYR A 161 2.58 12.27 6.10
N LYS A 162 2.49 10.95 6.21
CA LYS A 162 1.84 10.09 5.22
C LYS A 162 0.38 10.48 4.98
N ASN A 163 -0.37 10.64 6.06
CA ASN A 163 -1.80 10.96 5.97
C ASN A 163 -2.02 12.35 5.35
N GLU A 164 -1.19 13.33 5.70
CA GLU A 164 -1.31 14.66 5.15
C GLU A 164 -0.90 14.72 3.67
N LEU A 165 0.17 14.05 3.29
CA LEU A 165 0.52 13.88 1.88
C LEU A 165 -0.59 13.20 1.09
N GLY A 166 -1.21 12.13 1.63
CA GLY A 166 -2.33 11.43 1.00
C GLY A 166 -3.55 12.32 0.79
N ARG A 167 -3.91 13.17 1.78
CA ARG A 167 -5.02 14.12 1.65
C ARG A 167 -4.82 15.16 0.57
N HIS A 168 -3.59 15.62 0.37
CA HIS A 168 -3.25 16.64 -0.62
C HIS A 168 -2.83 16.07 -1.97
N TRP A 169 -2.78 14.74 -2.12
CA TRP A 169 -2.41 14.05 -3.36
C TRP A 169 -3.57 14.00 -4.37
N GLU A 170 -4.27 15.09 -4.57
CA GLU A 170 -5.26 15.23 -5.65
C GLU A 170 -4.57 15.53 -6.97
N ALA A 171 -5.21 15.16 -8.09
CA ALA A 171 -4.63 15.35 -9.44
C ALA A 171 -4.16 16.78 -9.70
N SER A 172 -4.87 17.79 -9.16
CA SER A 172 -4.52 19.21 -9.26
C SER A 172 -3.27 19.61 -8.45
N ASN A 173 -2.91 18.86 -7.41
CA ASN A 173 -1.79 19.16 -6.51
C ASN A 173 -0.58 18.25 -6.70
N GLN A 174 -0.72 17.16 -7.45
CA GLN A 174 0.35 16.16 -7.61
C GLN A 174 1.65 16.75 -8.12
N GLU A 175 1.60 17.57 -9.17
CA GLU A 175 2.79 18.26 -9.71
C GLU A 175 3.43 19.19 -8.69
N ARG A 176 2.62 19.91 -7.91
CA ARG A 176 3.10 20.82 -6.87
C ARG A 176 3.80 20.06 -5.75
N ILE A 177 3.22 18.96 -5.27
CA ILE A 177 3.81 18.11 -4.23
C ILE A 177 5.11 17.50 -4.74
N THR A 178 5.12 16.92 -5.94
CA THR A 178 6.33 16.32 -6.53
C THR A 178 7.44 17.37 -6.69
N ARG A 179 7.11 18.60 -7.14
CA ARG A 179 8.07 19.68 -7.30
C ARG A 179 8.70 20.12 -5.98
N ASN A 180 7.92 20.15 -4.91
CA ASN A 180 8.35 20.60 -3.59
C ASN A 180 8.80 19.46 -2.67
N MET A 181 8.87 18.22 -3.18
CA MET A 181 9.14 17.06 -2.35
C MET A 181 10.50 17.15 -1.64
N ASP A 182 11.52 17.71 -2.27
CA ASP A 182 12.84 17.86 -1.64
C ASP A 182 12.77 18.78 -0.43
N GLN A 183 12.04 19.90 -0.52
CA GLN A 183 11.82 20.82 0.61
C GLN A 183 10.96 20.16 1.70
N LEU A 184 9.95 19.35 1.32
CA LEU A 184 9.14 18.59 2.27
C LEU A 184 9.98 17.54 3.00
N MET A 185 10.93 16.89 2.32
CA MET A 185 11.85 15.95 2.95
C MET A 185 12.86 16.64 3.88
N GLU A 186 13.34 17.82 3.49
CA GLU A 186 14.18 18.63 4.37
C GLU A 186 13.44 19.02 5.67
N LEU A 187 12.19 19.48 5.56
CA LEU A 187 11.33 19.74 6.71
C LEU A 187 11.03 18.48 7.52
N PHE A 188 10.85 17.36 6.86
CA PHE A 188 10.59 16.08 7.53
C PHE A 188 11.76 15.63 8.39
N PHE A 189 13.00 15.70 7.88
CA PHE A 189 14.18 15.25 8.61
C PHE A 189 14.74 16.26 9.59
N TYR A 190 14.67 17.53 9.27
CA TYR A 190 15.37 18.59 10.04
C TYR A 190 14.44 19.60 10.72
N GLY A 191 13.11 19.55 10.42
CA GLY A 191 12.13 20.47 10.99
C GLY A 191 12.19 21.87 10.40
N LEU A 192 11.41 22.79 11.01
CA LEU A 192 11.32 24.20 10.59
C LEU A 192 12.45 25.06 11.15
N VAL A 193 13.15 24.57 12.15
CA VAL A 193 14.23 25.34 12.80
C VAL A 193 15.53 24.98 12.09
N GLY A 194 16.01 25.87 11.25
CA GLY A 194 17.35 25.75 10.65
C GLY A 194 18.44 25.74 11.73
N GLU A 195 19.58 25.13 11.44
CA GLU A 195 20.75 25.26 12.30
C GLU A 195 21.05 26.73 12.52
N ASN A 196 21.03 27.19 13.79
CA ASN A 196 21.58 28.49 14.14
C ASN A 196 23.06 28.44 13.73
N GLN A 197 23.41 29.12 12.64
CA GLN A 197 24.81 29.41 12.32
C GLN A 197 25.40 30.18 13.52
N LYS A 198 26.08 29.45 14.38
CA LYS A 198 26.96 30.05 15.39
C LYS A 198 28.32 30.29 14.80
#